data_7a445506912d68e5272ca3e1f3cfc0a2
#
_entry.id   7a445506912d68e5272ca3e1f3cfc0a2
#
_cell.length_a   1.000
_cell.length_b   1.000
_cell.length_c   1.000
_cell.angle_alpha   90.00
_cell.angle_beta   90.00
_cell.angle_gamma   90.00
#
_symmetry.space_group_name_H-M   'P 1'
#
loop_
_entity.id
_entity.type
_entity.pdbx_description
1 polymer ?
#
loop_
_entity_poly.entity_id
_entity_poly.type
_entity_poly.pdbx_seq_one_letter_code
_entity_poly.pdbx_strand_id
1 'polypeptide(L)'
;LNISRETLQKDGQVKLIRNSLEKKIKNELHAMLVNDREKYETFWKAFGRQIKFGIYGDYGMHKDLLSDLLMFYSAKEQKLITLDEYIEKMPEGQKAIYFAAGDEAARMGKLPNAQLVLSKGYDLLLCSEDVDEFCLQIMHDYKEKEFKNINSGDLGLETEDEKKAAEETATENKDLFEEIKKALNGKIKDVKVNPTLQDHPVSLSSEGGISMEMEKILRKMPAGGEGMESTKVLELNPNHAVFGALKAAHEAGDTDKINKYA
;
A
#
# COMPACT_ATOMS: atom_id res chain seq x y z
N LEU A 1 -40.41 16.66 -28.19
CA LEU A 1 -39.56 16.77 -27.02
C LEU A 1 -38.18 16.22 -27.39
N ASN A 2 -37.21 17.12 -27.66
CA ASN A 2 -35.81 16.75 -27.79
C ASN A 2 -35.25 16.48 -26.39
N ILE A 3 -35.35 15.26 -25.93
CA ILE A 3 -34.72 14.81 -24.69
C ILE A 3 -33.31 14.36 -25.06
N SER A 4 -32.32 15.24 -24.86
CA SER A 4 -30.92 14.83 -24.99
C SER A 4 -30.48 14.01 -23.76
N ARG A 5 -29.52 13.12 -23.95
CA ARG A 5 -28.89 12.35 -22.84
C ARG A 5 -28.40 13.27 -21.72
N GLU A 6 -27.89 14.43 -22.07
CA GLU A 6 -27.40 15.46 -21.14
C GLU A 6 -28.53 16.08 -20.30
N THR A 7 -29.71 16.29 -20.90
CA THR A 7 -30.88 16.83 -20.19
C THR A 7 -31.40 15.83 -19.16
N LEU A 8 -31.45 14.54 -19.51
CA LEU A 8 -31.86 13.48 -18.58
C LEU A 8 -30.90 13.33 -17.41
N GLN A 9 -29.58 13.50 -17.63
CA GLN A 9 -28.59 13.43 -16.53
C GLN A 9 -28.73 14.57 -15.52
N LYS A 10 -29.30 15.70 -15.90
CA LYS A 10 -29.52 16.88 -15.04
C LYS A 10 -30.89 16.88 -14.38
N ASP A 11 -31.78 15.97 -14.74
CA ASP A 11 -33.12 15.90 -14.19
C ASP A 11 -33.09 15.46 -12.72
N GLY A 12 -33.78 16.22 -11.85
CA GLY A 12 -33.85 15.93 -10.41
C GLY A 12 -34.51 14.59 -10.09
N GLN A 13 -35.50 14.18 -10.88
CA GLN A 13 -36.18 12.87 -10.71
C GLN A 13 -35.26 11.71 -11.07
N VAL A 14 -34.45 11.86 -12.12
CA VAL A 14 -33.46 10.85 -12.51
C VAL A 14 -32.40 10.71 -11.42
N LYS A 15 -31.98 11.77 -10.78
CA LYS A 15 -31.07 11.71 -9.62
C LYS A 15 -31.68 10.97 -8.43
N LEU A 16 -32.95 11.22 -8.11
CA LEU A 16 -33.65 10.52 -7.03
C LEU A 16 -33.79 9.03 -7.32
N ILE A 17 -34.13 8.67 -8.57
CA ILE A 17 -34.22 7.27 -9.01
C ILE A 17 -32.84 6.60 -8.90
N ARG A 18 -31.79 7.26 -9.38
CA ARG A 18 -30.41 6.74 -9.26
C ARG A 18 -30.07 6.45 -7.81
N ASN A 19 -30.18 7.43 -6.93
CA ASN A 19 -29.83 7.28 -5.51
C ASN A 19 -30.62 6.17 -4.82
N SER A 20 -31.90 6.01 -5.19
CA SER A 20 -32.74 4.94 -4.68
C SER A 20 -32.30 3.55 -5.17
N LEU A 21 -31.91 3.45 -6.47
CA LEU A 21 -31.39 2.22 -7.05
C LEU A 21 -30.03 1.85 -6.48
N GLU A 22 -29.12 2.81 -6.35
CA GLU A 22 -27.80 2.59 -5.75
C GLU A 22 -27.90 2.02 -4.34
N LYS A 23 -28.75 2.62 -3.49
CA LYS A 23 -29.01 2.11 -2.13
C LYS A 23 -29.62 0.72 -2.15
N LYS A 24 -30.58 0.45 -3.04
CA LYS A 24 -31.20 -0.86 -3.13
C LYS A 24 -30.19 -1.92 -3.59
N ILE A 25 -29.41 -1.65 -4.62
CA ILE A 25 -28.36 -2.55 -5.11
C ILE A 25 -27.35 -2.82 -4.00
N LYS A 26 -26.88 -1.79 -3.30
CA LYS A 26 -25.97 -1.93 -2.16
C LYS A 26 -26.53 -2.85 -1.10
N ASN A 27 -27.79 -2.67 -0.70
CA ASN A 27 -28.43 -3.49 0.32
C ASN A 27 -28.58 -4.95 -0.11
N GLU A 28 -28.90 -5.22 -1.38
CA GLU A 28 -28.97 -6.58 -1.93
C GLU A 28 -27.58 -7.24 -1.97
N LEU A 29 -26.54 -6.50 -2.36
CA LEU A 29 -25.17 -7.01 -2.33
C LEU A 29 -24.69 -7.29 -0.91
N HIS A 30 -25.00 -6.40 0.03
CA HIS A 30 -24.67 -6.61 1.44
C HIS A 30 -25.44 -7.81 2.03
N ALA A 31 -26.73 -7.94 1.71
CA ALA A 31 -27.51 -9.12 2.10
C ALA A 31 -26.92 -10.42 1.53
N MET A 32 -26.44 -10.39 0.29
CA MET A 32 -25.76 -11.54 -0.33
C MET A 32 -24.42 -11.83 0.39
N LEU A 33 -23.62 -10.80 0.71
CA LEU A 33 -22.36 -10.94 1.45
C LEU A 33 -22.57 -11.63 2.81
N VAL A 34 -23.63 -11.27 3.53
CA VAL A 34 -23.92 -11.79 4.87
C VAL A 34 -24.59 -13.18 4.84
N ASN A 35 -25.53 -13.41 3.92
CA ASN A 35 -26.37 -14.60 3.94
C ASN A 35 -25.95 -15.68 2.95
N ASP A 36 -25.13 -15.34 1.92
CA ASP A 36 -24.69 -16.27 0.87
C ASP A 36 -23.29 -15.88 0.37
N ARG A 37 -22.31 -16.14 1.22
CA ARG A 37 -20.92 -15.77 1.00
C ARG A 37 -20.35 -16.30 -0.33
N GLU A 38 -20.65 -17.53 -0.69
CA GLU A 38 -20.12 -18.16 -1.92
C GLU A 38 -20.64 -17.45 -3.17
N LYS A 39 -21.93 -17.09 -3.16
CA LYS A 39 -22.53 -16.31 -4.23
C LYS A 39 -21.94 -14.91 -4.30
N TYR A 40 -21.71 -14.26 -3.15
CA TYR A 40 -21.07 -12.96 -3.13
C TYR A 40 -19.63 -13.01 -3.64
N GLU A 41 -18.84 -14.00 -3.29
CA GLU A 41 -17.49 -14.18 -3.81
C GLU A 41 -17.47 -14.44 -5.32
N THR A 42 -18.45 -15.15 -5.84
CA THR A 42 -18.64 -15.33 -7.29
C THR A 42 -18.92 -13.99 -7.97
N PHE A 43 -19.82 -13.19 -7.40
CA PHE A 43 -20.09 -11.83 -7.86
C PHE A 43 -18.83 -10.95 -7.73
N TRP A 44 -18.12 -11.02 -6.62
CA TRP A 44 -16.90 -10.23 -6.37
C TRP A 44 -15.80 -10.52 -7.38
N LYS A 45 -15.58 -11.79 -7.72
CA LYS A 45 -14.61 -12.19 -8.77
C LYS A 45 -14.93 -11.58 -10.15
N ALA A 46 -16.20 -11.37 -10.43
CA ALA A 46 -16.63 -10.81 -11.71
C ALA A 46 -16.68 -9.27 -11.72
N PHE A 47 -17.01 -8.65 -10.58
CA PHE A 47 -17.36 -7.22 -10.51
C PHE A 47 -16.64 -6.43 -9.42
N GLY A 48 -15.79 -7.05 -8.59
CA GLY A 48 -15.11 -6.39 -7.49
C GLY A 48 -14.25 -5.21 -7.95
N ARG A 49 -13.55 -5.38 -9.08
CA ARG A 49 -12.76 -4.31 -9.71
C ARG A 49 -13.61 -3.08 -10.04
N GLN A 50 -14.83 -3.27 -10.53
CA GLN A 50 -15.73 -2.17 -10.88
C GLN A 50 -16.24 -1.44 -9.64
N ILE A 51 -16.45 -2.15 -8.52
CA ILE A 51 -16.84 -1.54 -7.24
C ILE A 51 -15.69 -0.69 -6.69
N LYS A 52 -14.47 -1.20 -6.69
CA LYS A 52 -13.26 -0.44 -6.31
C LYS A 52 -13.07 0.79 -7.20
N PHE A 53 -13.24 0.62 -8.52
CA PHE A 53 -13.17 1.71 -9.47
C PHE A 53 -14.29 2.75 -9.25
N GLY A 54 -15.47 2.34 -8.77
CA GLY A 54 -16.56 3.24 -8.38
C GLY A 54 -16.16 4.21 -7.27
N ILE A 55 -15.32 3.77 -6.32
CA ILE A 55 -14.76 4.64 -5.27
C ILE A 55 -13.66 5.54 -5.84
N TYR A 56 -12.73 4.95 -6.60
CA TYR A 56 -11.61 5.70 -7.17
C TYR A 56 -12.06 6.76 -8.18
N GLY A 57 -12.97 6.39 -9.09
CA GLY A 57 -13.37 7.20 -10.24
C GLY A 57 -14.19 8.45 -9.88
N ASP A 58 -14.78 8.50 -8.70
CA ASP A 58 -15.51 9.65 -8.18
C ASP A 58 -14.81 10.37 -7.02
N TYR A 59 -13.52 10.09 -6.84
CA TYR A 59 -12.70 10.68 -5.77
C TYR A 59 -13.24 10.39 -4.36
N GLY A 60 -13.83 9.20 -4.16
CA GLY A 60 -14.31 8.75 -2.86
C GLY A 60 -15.69 9.25 -2.45
N MET A 61 -16.46 9.88 -3.34
CA MET A 61 -17.82 10.33 -3.00
C MET A 61 -18.75 9.19 -2.59
N HIS A 62 -18.54 7.98 -3.14
CA HIS A 62 -19.31 6.78 -2.78
C HIS A 62 -18.56 5.85 -1.80
N LYS A 63 -17.46 6.31 -1.16
CA LYS A 63 -16.70 5.44 -0.24
C LYS A 63 -17.57 4.91 0.90
N ASP A 64 -18.38 5.76 1.53
CA ASP A 64 -19.25 5.36 2.65
C ASP A 64 -20.37 4.39 2.23
N LEU A 65 -20.74 4.40 0.96
CA LEU A 65 -21.75 3.49 0.42
C LEU A 65 -21.17 2.11 0.08
N LEU A 66 -19.92 2.05 -0.37
CA LEU A 66 -19.33 0.86 -0.99
C LEU A 66 -18.25 0.17 -0.16
N SER A 67 -17.67 0.84 0.84
CA SER A 67 -16.50 0.34 1.56
C SER A 67 -16.74 -0.97 2.32
N ASP A 68 -17.93 -1.18 2.87
CA ASP A 68 -18.32 -2.42 3.57
C ASP A 68 -18.56 -3.62 2.64
N LEU A 69 -18.59 -3.37 1.33
CA LEU A 69 -18.68 -4.40 0.29
C LEU A 69 -17.32 -4.87 -0.21
N LEU A 70 -16.25 -4.12 0.08
CA LEU A 70 -14.92 -4.41 -0.46
C LEU A 70 -14.33 -5.69 0.14
N MET A 71 -13.70 -6.47 -0.73
CA MET A 71 -12.95 -7.65 -0.33
C MET A 71 -11.51 -7.58 -0.84
N PHE A 72 -10.60 -8.08 0.01
CA PHE A 72 -9.19 -8.22 -0.31
C PHE A 72 -8.69 -9.59 0.15
N TYR A 73 -7.62 -10.09 -0.46
CA TYR A 73 -7.05 -11.35 -0.03
C TYR A 73 -6.21 -11.14 1.24
N SER A 74 -6.52 -11.89 2.30
CA SER A 74 -5.77 -11.88 3.56
C SER A 74 -4.57 -12.80 3.48
N ALA A 75 -3.39 -12.30 3.82
CA ALA A 75 -2.18 -13.11 3.91
C ALA A 75 -2.24 -14.13 5.05
N LYS A 76 -2.92 -13.80 6.15
CA LYS A 76 -3.06 -14.66 7.34
C LYS A 76 -4.15 -15.72 7.15
N GLU A 77 -5.32 -15.30 6.65
CA GLU A 77 -6.47 -16.19 6.47
C GLU A 77 -6.41 -17.00 5.16
N GLN A 78 -5.54 -16.63 4.23
CA GLN A 78 -5.38 -17.26 2.90
C GLN A 78 -6.68 -17.32 2.09
N LYS A 79 -7.53 -16.30 2.23
CA LYS A 79 -8.82 -16.16 1.55
C LYS A 79 -9.22 -14.69 1.40
N LEU A 80 -10.26 -14.46 0.63
CA LEU A 80 -10.90 -13.15 0.55
C LEU A 80 -11.61 -12.82 1.87
N ILE A 81 -11.36 -11.63 2.39
CA ILE A 81 -12.03 -11.08 3.58
C ILE A 81 -12.53 -9.67 3.30
N THR A 82 -13.54 -9.23 4.03
CA THR A 82 -13.98 -7.83 4.03
C THR A 82 -13.11 -6.99 4.95
N LEU A 83 -13.23 -5.65 4.83
CA LEU A 83 -12.57 -4.74 5.76
C LEU A 83 -13.12 -4.88 7.18
N ASP A 84 -14.40 -5.22 7.34
CA ASP A 84 -15.00 -5.51 8.65
C ASP A 84 -14.37 -6.76 9.28
N GLU A 85 -14.27 -7.85 8.53
CA GLU A 85 -13.62 -9.08 8.99
C GLU A 85 -12.15 -8.87 9.36
N TYR A 86 -11.46 -7.94 8.67
CA TYR A 86 -10.09 -7.55 9.03
C TYR A 86 -10.08 -6.85 10.40
N ILE A 87 -10.93 -5.82 10.59
CA ILE A 87 -10.99 -5.04 11.83
C ILE A 87 -11.39 -5.90 13.03
N GLU A 88 -12.37 -6.78 12.87
CA GLU A 88 -12.81 -7.71 13.94
C GLU A 88 -11.68 -8.58 14.47
N LYS A 89 -10.69 -8.90 13.63
CA LYS A 89 -9.54 -9.74 13.96
C LYS A 89 -8.28 -8.95 14.32
N MET A 90 -8.35 -7.63 14.30
CA MET A 90 -7.20 -6.80 14.67
C MET A 90 -6.82 -7.02 16.15
N PRO A 91 -5.56 -7.33 16.45
CA PRO A 91 -5.09 -7.37 17.83
C PRO A 91 -5.22 -6.02 18.52
N GLU A 92 -5.36 -6.05 19.83
CA GLU A 92 -5.33 -4.84 20.65
C GLU A 92 -4.04 -4.06 20.40
N GLY A 93 -4.16 -2.74 20.22
CA GLY A 93 -3.02 -1.86 19.93
C GLY A 93 -2.67 -1.69 18.45
N GLN A 94 -3.21 -2.49 17.54
CA GLN A 94 -3.04 -2.26 16.10
C GLN A 94 -3.80 -1.00 15.68
N LYS A 95 -3.09 -0.04 15.07
CA LYS A 95 -3.63 1.28 14.71
C LYS A 95 -4.02 1.41 13.24
N ALA A 96 -3.46 0.57 12.37
CA ALA A 96 -3.61 0.69 10.93
C ALA A 96 -4.01 -0.63 10.27
N ILE A 97 -4.63 -0.55 9.10
CA ILE A 97 -4.86 -1.66 8.18
C ILE A 97 -3.67 -1.72 7.24
N TYR A 98 -2.88 -2.80 7.31
CA TYR A 98 -1.70 -2.97 6.48
C TYR A 98 -2.06 -3.64 5.16
N PHE A 99 -1.48 -3.14 4.08
CA PHE A 99 -1.62 -3.75 2.76
C PHE A 99 -0.31 -3.74 1.97
N ALA A 100 -0.19 -4.71 1.07
CA ALA A 100 0.86 -4.77 0.05
C ALA A 100 0.21 -4.66 -1.32
N ALA A 101 0.78 -3.86 -2.21
CA ALA A 101 0.38 -3.79 -3.61
C ALA A 101 1.45 -4.40 -4.52
N GLY A 102 1.04 -5.18 -5.52
CA GLY A 102 1.95 -5.83 -6.45
C GLY A 102 1.27 -6.86 -7.32
N ASP A 103 1.98 -7.37 -8.34
CA ASP A 103 1.43 -8.30 -9.34
C ASP A 103 1.10 -9.70 -8.78
N GLU A 104 1.83 -10.17 -7.75
CA GLU A 104 1.73 -11.54 -7.27
C GLU A 104 1.62 -11.63 -5.73
N ALA A 105 0.51 -12.17 -5.23
CA ALA A 105 0.27 -12.35 -3.79
C ALA A 105 1.41 -13.12 -3.09
N ALA A 106 1.94 -14.17 -3.73
CA ALA A 106 3.01 -14.99 -3.16
C ALA A 106 4.33 -14.23 -2.99
N ARG A 107 4.59 -13.20 -3.81
CA ARG A 107 5.77 -12.33 -3.67
C ARG A 107 5.55 -11.28 -2.60
N MET A 108 4.37 -10.65 -2.58
CA MET A 108 4.02 -9.63 -1.60
C MET A 108 4.19 -10.14 -0.16
N GLY A 109 3.71 -11.35 0.14
CA GLY A 109 3.83 -11.95 1.48
C GLY A 109 5.27 -12.28 1.91
N LYS A 110 6.25 -12.25 1.00
CA LYS A 110 7.67 -12.52 1.29
C LYS A 110 8.51 -11.25 1.43
N LEU A 111 7.93 -10.09 1.22
CA LEU A 111 8.65 -8.83 1.40
C LEU A 111 9.08 -8.65 2.86
N PRO A 112 10.24 -8.02 3.14
CA PRO A 112 10.73 -7.81 4.51
C PRO A 112 9.67 -7.19 5.42
N ASN A 113 9.04 -6.12 4.96
CA ASN A 113 8.00 -5.42 5.72
C ASN A 113 6.71 -6.23 5.88
N ALA A 114 6.40 -7.15 4.94
CA ALA A 114 5.29 -8.09 5.09
C ALA A 114 5.58 -9.08 6.23
N GLN A 115 6.79 -9.62 6.28
CA GLN A 115 7.22 -10.52 7.34
C GLN A 115 7.20 -9.82 8.71
N LEU A 116 7.61 -8.55 8.77
CA LEU A 116 7.53 -7.74 9.98
C LEU A 116 6.08 -7.61 10.48
N VAL A 117 5.15 -7.20 9.61
CA VAL A 117 3.72 -7.07 9.95
C VAL A 117 3.15 -8.39 10.46
N LEU A 118 3.41 -9.48 9.74
CA LEU A 118 2.93 -10.82 10.11
C LEU A 118 3.57 -11.33 11.41
N SER A 119 4.85 -11.06 11.68
CA SER A 119 5.54 -11.46 12.91
C SER A 119 4.97 -10.78 14.15
N LYS A 120 4.40 -9.58 14.02
CA LYS A 120 3.67 -8.89 15.10
C LYS A 120 2.25 -9.46 15.30
N GLY A 121 1.88 -10.49 14.56
CA GLY A 121 0.54 -11.10 14.64
C GLY A 121 -0.54 -10.33 13.90
N TYR A 122 -0.17 -9.28 13.15
CA TYR A 122 -1.10 -8.49 12.35
C TYR A 122 -1.41 -9.21 11.04
N ASP A 123 -2.54 -8.90 10.42
CA ASP A 123 -2.86 -9.39 9.08
C ASP A 123 -2.39 -8.38 8.01
N LEU A 124 -2.28 -8.85 6.78
CA LEU A 124 -1.84 -8.08 5.62
C LEU A 124 -2.80 -8.33 4.46
N LEU A 125 -3.38 -7.26 3.92
CA LEU A 125 -4.18 -7.32 2.70
C LEU A 125 -3.24 -7.38 1.49
N LEU A 126 -3.44 -8.36 0.60
CA LEU A 126 -2.67 -8.53 -0.62
C LEU A 126 -3.48 -7.95 -1.79
N CYS A 127 -3.05 -6.83 -2.29
CA CYS A 127 -3.68 -6.02 -3.32
C CYS A 127 -3.04 -6.33 -4.67
N SER A 128 -3.64 -7.20 -5.46
CA SER A 128 -3.10 -7.66 -6.75
C SER A 128 -3.76 -7.06 -7.98
N GLU A 129 -4.81 -6.27 -7.79
CA GLU A 129 -5.48 -5.56 -8.88
C GLU A 129 -4.96 -4.13 -9.00
N ASP A 130 -4.77 -3.65 -10.23
CA ASP A 130 -4.25 -2.30 -10.53
C ASP A 130 -5.01 -1.17 -9.82
N VAL A 131 -6.30 -1.36 -9.52
CA VAL A 131 -7.14 -0.36 -8.86
C VAL A 131 -7.06 -0.38 -7.33
N ASP A 132 -6.52 -1.45 -6.74
CA ASP A 132 -6.57 -1.67 -5.29
C ASP A 132 -5.92 -0.55 -4.50
N GLU A 133 -4.67 -0.25 -4.80
CA GLU A 133 -3.92 0.77 -4.09
C GLU A 133 -4.53 2.16 -4.29
N PHE A 134 -4.98 2.49 -5.50
CA PHE A 134 -5.67 3.76 -5.77
C PHE A 134 -6.97 3.88 -4.98
N CYS A 135 -7.74 2.80 -4.88
CA CYS A 135 -8.97 2.76 -4.11
C CYS A 135 -8.69 2.99 -2.62
N LEU A 136 -7.73 2.26 -2.03
CA LEU A 136 -7.37 2.40 -0.62
C LEU A 136 -6.79 3.78 -0.30
N GLN A 137 -6.01 4.36 -1.22
CA GLN A 137 -5.45 5.69 -1.06
C GLN A 137 -6.53 6.78 -1.06
N ILE A 138 -7.54 6.67 -1.94
CA ILE A 138 -8.69 7.61 -1.96
C ILE A 138 -9.56 7.43 -0.72
N MET A 139 -9.73 6.21 -0.23
CA MET A 139 -10.47 5.96 1.00
C MET A 139 -9.76 6.53 2.22
N HIS A 140 -8.43 6.50 2.23
CA HIS A 140 -7.55 6.95 3.31
C HIS A 140 -7.65 6.10 4.58
N ASP A 141 -8.84 5.86 5.07
CA ASP A 141 -9.13 5.08 6.27
C ASP A 141 -10.43 4.27 6.13
N TYR A 142 -10.61 3.31 7.03
CA TYR A 142 -11.86 2.61 7.24
C TYR A 142 -12.13 2.44 8.75
N LYS A 143 -13.26 2.96 9.24
CA LYS A 143 -13.61 2.96 10.67
C LYS A 143 -12.46 3.48 11.56
N GLU A 144 -11.93 4.64 11.21
CA GLU A 144 -10.84 5.34 11.92
C GLU A 144 -9.49 4.58 11.91
N LYS A 145 -9.33 3.58 11.04
CA LYS A 145 -8.09 2.86 10.84
C LYS A 145 -7.48 3.24 9.49
N GLU A 146 -6.34 3.92 9.52
CA GLU A 146 -5.62 4.28 8.30
C GLU A 146 -5.17 3.05 7.50
N PHE A 147 -5.21 3.16 6.18
CA PHE A 147 -4.54 2.19 5.30
C PHE A 147 -3.05 2.51 5.20
N LYS A 148 -2.19 1.54 5.51
CA LYS A 148 -0.74 1.67 5.36
C LYS A 148 -0.17 0.66 4.37
N ASN A 149 0.42 1.17 3.30
CA ASN A 149 1.19 0.35 2.38
C ASN A 149 2.50 -0.08 3.06
N ILE A 150 2.80 -1.38 3.09
CA ILE A 150 4.03 -1.90 3.70
C ILE A 150 5.31 -1.43 3.00
N ASN A 151 5.21 -0.93 1.78
CA ASN A 151 6.33 -0.34 1.05
C ASN A 151 6.43 1.19 1.25
N SER A 152 5.59 1.79 2.12
CA SER A 152 5.79 3.16 2.59
C SER A 152 6.82 3.19 3.72
N GLY A 153 7.59 4.29 3.80
CA GLY A 153 8.75 4.37 4.70
C GLY A 153 8.45 4.35 6.20
N ASP A 154 7.21 4.67 6.64
CA ASP A 154 6.82 4.64 8.06
C ASP A 154 5.59 3.77 8.28
N LEU A 155 5.83 2.57 8.78
CA LEU A 155 4.75 1.64 9.15
C LEU A 155 4.20 1.91 10.56
N GLY A 156 4.88 2.69 11.38
CA GLY A 156 4.53 2.93 12.78
C GLY A 156 4.64 1.67 13.65
N LEU A 157 5.54 0.75 13.27
CA LEU A 157 5.77 -0.54 13.95
C LEU A 157 7.03 -0.54 14.79
N GLU A 158 7.86 0.46 14.65
CA GLU A 158 9.08 0.66 15.41
C GLU A 158 8.77 1.13 16.84
N THR A 159 9.54 0.66 17.78
CA THR A 159 9.54 1.19 19.14
C THR A 159 10.27 2.54 19.20
N GLU A 160 10.03 3.33 20.24
CA GLU A 160 10.73 4.62 20.43
C GLU A 160 12.25 4.42 20.57
N ASP A 161 12.68 3.31 21.15
CA ASP A 161 14.10 2.99 21.29
C ASP A 161 14.73 2.62 19.95
N GLU A 162 14.01 1.84 19.12
CA GLU A 162 14.44 1.52 17.75
C GLU A 162 14.55 2.78 16.88
N LYS A 163 13.61 3.71 16.98
CA LYS A 163 13.66 5.00 16.28
C LYS A 163 14.88 5.82 16.67
N LYS A 164 15.13 5.96 17.97
CA LYS A 164 16.30 6.69 18.49
C LYS A 164 17.60 6.06 18.03
N ALA A 165 17.73 4.74 18.14
CA ALA A 165 18.90 4.02 17.66
C ALA A 165 19.12 4.18 16.15
N ALA A 166 18.04 4.20 15.36
CA ALA A 166 18.11 4.45 13.92
C ALA A 166 18.57 5.87 13.59
N GLU A 167 18.07 6.88 14.32
CA GLU A 167 18.47 8.28 14.17
C GLU A 167 19.93 8.51 14.55
N GLU A 168 20.41 7.92 15.66
CA GLU A 168 21.80 7.96 16.07
C GLU A 168 22.71 7.32 15.00
N THR A 169 22.35 6.11 14.55
CA THR A 169 23.10 5.41 13.50
C THR A 169 23.11 6.20 12.19
N ALA A 170 22.01 6.84 11.83
CA ALA A 170 21.93 7.67 10.63
C ALA A 170 22.83 8.90 10.72
N THR A 171 22.88 9.53 11.90
CA THR A 171 23.70 10.71 12.17
C THR A 171 25.20 10.37 12.09
N GLU A 172 25.60 9.26 12.71
CA GLU A 172 26.99 8.78 12.71
C GLU A 172 27.51 8.38 11.33
N ASN A 173 26.63 7.91 10.44
CA ASN A 173 27.00 7.38 9.12
C ASN A 173 26.52 8.25 7.95
N LYS A 174 26.29 9.54 8.21
CA LYS A 174 25.77 10.47 7.19
C LYS A 174 26.65 10.53 5.92
N ASP A 175 27.96 10.56 6.08
CA ASP A 175 28.89 10.65 4.94
C ASP A 175 28.86 9.37 4.08
N LEU A 176 28.75 8.20 4.72
CA LEU A 176 28.56 6.93 4.03
C LEU A 176 27.24 6.92 3.23
N PHE A 177 26.16 7.46 3.79
CA PHE A 177 24.86 7.50 3.09
C PHE A 177 24.89 8.43 1.89
N GLU A 178 25.59 9.57 1.99
CA GLU A 178 25.79 10.45 0.83
C GLU A 178 26.67 9.79 -0.26
N GLU A 179 27.63 8.96 0.13
CA GLU A 179 28.45 8.21 -0.82
C GLU A 179 27.61 7.12 -1.52
N ILE A 180 26.79 6.37 -0.80
CA ILE A 180 25.85 5.38 -1.37
C ILE A 180 24.84 6.07 -2.32
N LYS A 181 24.29 7.23 -1.95
CA LYS A 181 23.41 8.02 -2.84
C LYS A 181 24.10 8.40 -4.15
N LYS A 182 25.35 8.84 -4.08
CA LYS A 182 26.15 9.17 -5.27
C LYS A 182 26.40 7.94 -6.13
N ALA A 183 26.74 6.79 -5.52
CA ALA A 183 26.95 5.52 -6.21
C ALA A 183 25.70 5.06 -6.97
N LEU A 184 24.52 5.26 -6.40
CA LEU A 184 23.23 4.93 -7.02
C LEU A 184 22.75 5.94 -8.08
N ASN A 185 23.51 7.04 -8.28
CA ASN A 185 23.38 7.98 -9.41
C ASN A 185 21.92 8.43 -9.67
N GLY A 186 21.25 8.93 -8.65
CA GLY A 186 19.88 9.47 -8.74
C GLY A 186 18.75 8.45 -8.80
N LYS A 187 19.05 7.15 -8.66
CA LYS A 187 18.02 6.11 -8.61
C LYS A 187 17.19 6.15 -7.32
N ILE A 188 17.75 6.73 -6.26
CA ILE A 188 17.10 6.93 -4.96
C ILE A 188 17.22 8.39 -4.53
N LYS A 189 16.29 8.84 -3.73
CA LYS A 189 16.31 10.18 -3.12
C LYS A 189 17.10 10.20 -1.83
N ASP A 190 16.96 9.15 -1.03
CA ASP A 190 17.56 9.10 0.31
C ASP A 190 17.96 7.70 0.74
N VAL A 191 18.80 7.63 1.79
CA VAL A 191 19.20 6.40 2.47
C VAL A 191 18.82 6.53 3.93
N LYS A 192 18.11 5.53 4.47
CA LYS A 192 17.66 5.49 5.86
C LYS A 192 18.12 4.22 6.56
N VAL A 193 18.15 4.25 7.87
CA VAL A 193 18.35 3.07 8.72
C VAL A 193 16.99 2.48 9.05
N ASN A 194 16.85 1.17 8.85
CA ASN A 194 15.68 0.42 9.27
C ASN A 194 16.10 -0.82 10.08
N PRO A 195 16.03 -0.77 11.41
CA PRO A 195 16.45 -1.89 12.29
C PRO A 195 15.46 -3.06 12.26
N THR A 196 14.28 -2.88 11.68
CA THR A 196 13.21 -3.90 11.68
C THR A 196 13.28 -4.87 10.50
N LEU A 197 14.28 -4.75 9.62
CA LEU A 197 14.44 -5.59 8.42
C LEU A 197 14.85 -7.05 8.68
N GLN A 198 14.94 -7.46 9.95
CA GLN A 198 15.30 -8.84 10.37
C GLN A 198 16.55 -9.37 9.63
N ASP A 199 16.40 -10.41 8.81
CA ASP A 199 17.50 -11.05 8.07
C ASP A 199 17.82 -10.40 6.73
N HIS A 200 17.08 -9.35 6.33
CA HIS A 200 17.30 -8.70 5.05
C HIS A 200 18.32 -7.54 5.20
N PRO A 201 19.31 -7.46 4.29
CA PRO A 201 20.33 -6.40 4.34
C PRO A 201 19.76 -5.03 4.02
N VAL A 202 18.80 -4.98 3.09
CA VAL A 202 18.23 -3.75 2.56
C VAL A 202 16.76 -3.94 2.21
N SER A 203 16.01 -2.83 2.17
CA SER A 203 14.69 -2.73 1.56
C SER A 203 14.61 -1.46 0.72
N LEU A 204 13.68 -1.42 -0.20
CA LEU A 204 13.36 -0.23 -0.96
C LEU A 204 11.94 0.20 -0.60
N SER A 205 11.79 1.41 -0.09
CA SER A 205 10.49 2.03 0.19
C SER A 205 10.24 3.23 -0.70
N SER A 206 9.02 3.71 -0.73
CA SER A 206 8.64 4.95 -1.40
C SER A 206 8.10 5.96 -0.40
N GLU A 207 8.46 7.22 -0.59
CA GLU A 207 7.91 8.36 0.15
C GLU A 207 6.98 9.19 -0.73
N GLY A 208 5.99 9.82 -0.08
CA GLY A 208 5.00 10.66 -0.75
C GLY A 208 3.79 9.89 -1.24
N GLY A 209 3.02 10.53 -2.13
CA GLY A 209 1.71 10.03 -2.56
C GLY A 209 1.73 8.97 -3.65
N ILE A 210 2.90 8.65 -4.25
CA ILE A 210 3.02 7.69 -5.36
C ILE A 210 3.95 6.55 -4.94
N SER A 211 3.41 5.34 -4.85
CA SER A 211 4.20 4.14 -4.62
C SER A 211 4.91 3.68 -5.91
N MET A 212 5.89 2.79 -5.77
CA MET A 212 6.56 2.17 -6.92
C MET A 212 5.58 1.36 -7.79
N GLU A 213 4.57 0.76 -7.19
CA GLU A 213 3.55 0.01 -7.94
C GLU A 213 2.59 0.96 -8.67
N MET A 214 2.15 2.03 -8.02
CA MET A 214 1.37 3.07 -8.68
C MET A 214 2.12 3.69 -9.87
N GLU A 215 3.41 4.02 -9.70
CA GLU A 215 4.27 4.51 -10.79
C GLU A 215 4.26 3.54 -11.97
N LYS A 216 4.44 2.24 -11.70
CA LYS A 216 4.45 1.19 -12.71
C LYS A 216 3.12 1.09 -13.48
N ILE A 217 1.99 1.22 -12.78
CA ILE A 217 0.65 1.21 -13.37
C ILE A 217 0.43 2.48 -14.21
N LEU A 218 0.75 3.65 -13.66
CA LEU A 218 0.59 4.94 -14.34
C LEU A 218 1.41 5.01 -15.64
N ARG A 219 2.63 4.48 -15.65
CA ARG A 219 3.46 4.41 -16.88
C ARG A 219 2.86 3.55 -17.99
N LYS A 220 1.98 2.58 -17.66
CA LYS A 220 1.28 1.75 -18.65
C LYS A 220 0.06 2.45 -19.26
N MET A 221 -0.41 3.55 -18.68
CA MET A 221 -1.61 4.26 -19.17
C MET A 221 -1.28 5.15 -20.37
N PRO A 222 -2.12 5.20 -21.42
CA PRO A 222 -1.83 5.91 -22.68
C PRO A 222 -1.59 7.42 -22.55
N ALA A 223 -2.08 8.05 -21.50
CA ALA A 223 -1.94 9.49 -21.24
C ALA A 223 -1.35 9.78 -19.85
N GLY A 224 -0.81 8.75 -19.19
CA GLY A 224 -0.40 8.84 -17.81
C GLY A 224 1.10 8.66 -17.63
N GLY A 225 1.65 9.36 -16.65
CA GLY A 225 2.94 9.02 -16.08
C GLY A 225 4.12 9.89 -16.44
N GLU A 226 4.05 10.82 -17.36
CA GLU A 226 5.11 11.80 -17.50
C GLU A 226 5.18 12.69 -16.26
N GLY A 227 6.28 12.55 -15.49
CA GLY A 227 6.51 13.31 -14.25
C GLY A 227 5.89 12.71 -12.97
N MET A 228 5.22 11.57 -13.05
CA MET A 228 4.70 10.85 -11.88
C MET A 228 5.65 9.73 -11.48
N GLU A 229 6.70 10.08 -10.74
CA GLU A 229 7.70 9.12 -10.26
C GLU A 229 7.59 8.95 -8.74
N SER A 230 7.78 7.71 -8.28
CA SER A 230 7.86 7.42 -6.86
C SER A 230 9.18 7.94 -6.29
N THR A 231 9.12 8.52 -5.13
CA THR A 231 10.31 8.93 -4.38
C THR A 231 10.89 7.71 -3.67
N LYS A 232 11.93 7.11 -4.23
CA LYS A 232 12.54 5.88 -3.71
C LYS A 232 13.53 6.18 -2.60
N VAL A 233 13.44 5.41 -1.52
CA VAL A 233 14.35 5.47 -0.37
C VAL A 233 14.93 4.10 -0.13
N LEU A 234 16.26 4.03 -0.03
CA LEU A 234 16.96 2.80 0.34
C LEU A 234 17.00 2.69 1.86
N GLU A 235 16.49 1.60 2.39
CA GLU A 235 16.52 1.29 3.81
C GLU A 235 17.61 0.26 4.08
N LEU A 236 18.52 0.57 5.00
CA LEU A 236 19.65 -0.28 5.36
C LEU A 236 19.40 -0.91 6.75
N ASN A 237 19.65 -2.20 6.86
CA ASN A 237 19.62 -2.90 8.14
C ASN A 237 20.95 -2.71 8.88
N PRO A 238 20.98 -1.97 10.00
CA PRO A 238 22.21 -1.72 10.75
C PRO A 238 22.77 -2.98 11.40
N ASN A 239 21.92 -4.00 11.61
CA ASN A 239 22.28 -5.26 12.26
C ASN A 239 22.80 -6.32 11.27
N HIS A 240 22.74 -6.06 9.97
CA HIS A 240 23.18 -7.00 8.97
C HIS A 240 24.68 -6.83 8.62
N ALA A 241 25.38 -7.92 8.33
CA ALA A 241 26.81 -7.90 8.02
C ALA A 241 27.20 -6.99 6.84
N VAL A 242 26.28 -6.77 5.89
CA VAL A 242 26.48 -5.87 4.75
C VAL A 242 26.67 -4.43 5.21
N PHE A 243 25.94 -3.97 6.23
CA PHE A 243 26.10 -2.62 6.78
C PHE A 243 27.50 -2.41 7.36
N GLY A 244 27.99 -3.38 8.14
CA GLY A 244 29.38 -3.35 8.64
C GLY A 244 30.43 -3.36 7.52
N ALA A 245 30.20 -4.14 6.47
CA ALA A 245 31.10 -4.18 5.31
C ALA A 245 31.13 -2.85 4.53
N LEU A 246 29.98 -2.18 4.38
CA LEU A 246 29.88 -0.84 3.76
C LEU A 246 30.60 0.21 4.62
N LYS A 247 30.41 0.16 5.94
CA LYS A 247 31.08 1.07 6.89
C LYS A 247 32.61 0.90 6.82
N ALA A 248 33.10 -0.33 6.87
CA ALA A 248 34.53 -0.62 6.74
C ALA A 248 35.13 -0.18 5.39
N ALA A 249 34.38 -0.32 4.29
CA ALA A 249 34.82 0.17 2.98
C ALA A 249 34.91 1.70 2.94
N HIS A 250 33.93 2.40 3.54
CA HIS A 250 33.93 3.85 3.66
C HIS A 250 35.13 4.37 4.49
N GLU A 251 35.37 3.76 5.68
CA GLU A 251 36.50 4.11 6.54
C GLU A 251 37.87 3.89 5.88
N ALA A 252 37.95 2.87 4.99
CA ALA A 252 39.13 2.59 4.19
C ALA A 252 39.28 3.48 2.95
N GLY A 253 38.27 4.32 2.63
CA GLY A 253 38.25 5.12 1.40
C GLY A 253 38.09 4.29 0.12
N ASP A 254 37.59 3.06 0.21
CA ASP A 254 37.40 2.12 -0.89
C ASP A 254 36.09 2.39 -1.64
N THR A 255 36.07 3.47 -2.40
CA THR A 255 34.89 3.92 -3.18
C THR A 255 34.50 2.89 -4.25
N ASP A 256 35.44 2.14 -4.81
CA ASP A 256 35.12 1.09 -5.80
C ASP A 256 34.29 -0.04 -5.18
N LYS A 257 34.61 -0.38 -3.95
CA LYS A 257 33.87 -1.40 -3.22
C LYS A 257 32.47 -0.93 -2.83
N ILE A 258 32.33 0.35 -2.44
CA ILE A 258 31.00 0.95 -2.18
C ILE A 258 30.17 0.95 -3.47
N ASN A 259 30.70 1.43 -4.59
CA ASN A 259 30.04 1.42 -5.89
C ASN A 259 29.62 0.02 -6.36
N LYS A 260 30.37 -1.02 -5.97
CA LYS A 260 30.05 -2.41 -6.31
C LYS A 260 28.92 -2.98 -5.45
N TYR A 261 28.79 -2.55 -4.20
CA TYR A 261 27.80 -3.07 -3.24
C TYR A 261 26.51 -2.24 -3.17
N ALA A 262 26.56 -0.97 -3.56
CA ALA A 262 25.39 -0.11 -3.74
C ALA A 262 24.68 -0.40 -5.07
#